data_5ba3fb3c2915f28f987774349478eedb
#
_entry.id   5ba3fb3c2915f28f987774349478eedb
#
_cell.length_a   1.000
_cell.length_b   1.000
_cell.length_c   1.000
_cell.angle_alpha   90.00
_cell.angle_beta   90.00
_cell.angle_gamma   90.00
#
_symmetry.space_group_name_H-M   'P 1'
#
loop_
_entity.id
_entity.type
_entity.pdbx_description
1 polymer ?
#
loop_
_entity_poly.entity_id
_entity_poly.type
_entity_poly.pdbx_seq_one_letter_code
_entity_poly.pdbx_strand_id
1 'polypeptide(L)'
;MGLLKKEDLNKKIKKEFQYTFSVEKSGIYAVVVSARAKSWLQNLKKFISFFNDDNLAVRVNNVGFPKLSGERGEFDGEASWNGNKLKGLRQIHLFILNLKEGEQNINFVAKGEPFLEFIEIFRIDKNLISIDPSKYNIEDGNRRPWFNVLTGNVGIIVIKTMAAANIDSDQDDDDLQIRINGIREQNNDPKAHQYWFWCGRILKGQSKTLT
;
A
#
# COMPACT_ATOMS: atom_id res chain seq x y z
N MET A 1 -8.21 2.64 -18.23
CA MET A 1 -8.26 1.71 -17.08
C MET A 1 -9.72 1.38 -16.82
N GLY A 2 -10.10 0.14 -16.97
CA GLY A 2 -11.46 -0.31 -16.67
C GLY A 2 -11.51 -0.90 -15.26
N LEU A 3 -12.39 -0.36 -14.39
CA LEU A 3 -12.73 -1.00 -13.13
C LEU A 3 -13.42 -2.33 -13.45
N LEU A 4 -12.81 -3.43 -13.06
CA LEU A 4 -13.37 -4.76 -13.24
C LEU A 4 -14.29 -5.12 -12.08
N LYS A 5 -13.87 -4.85 -10.87
CA LYS A 5 -14.61 -5.17 -9.65
C LYS A 5 -14.26 -4.22 -8.52
N LYS A 6 -15.26 -3.87 -7.73
CA LYS A 6 -15.11 -3.18 -6.45
C LYS A 6 -15.96 -3.89 -5.43
N GLU A 7 -15.41 -4.16 -4.26
CA GLU A 7 -16.14 -4.79 -3.16
C GLU A 7 -15.74 -4.17 -1.81
N ASP A 8 -16.72 -3.58 -1.16
CA ASP A 8 -16.62 -3.07 0.20
C ASP A 8 -16.86 -4.22 1.17
N LEU A 9 -15.79 -4.78 1.70
CA LEU A 9 -15.84 -5.98 2.56
C LEU A 9 -16.18 -5.63 4.01
N ASN A 10 -15.60 -4.57 4.53
CA ASN A 10 -15.83 -4.02 5.87
C ASN A 10 -15.85 -5.08 6.97
N LYS A 11 -14.87 -5.98 6.99
CA LYS A 11 -14.85 -7.12 7.91
C LYS A 11 -13.53 -7.30 8.63
N LYS A 12 -13.61 -7.92 9.82
CA LYS A 12 -12.44 -8.38 10.57
C LYS A 12 -12.00 -9.75 10.08
N ILE A 13 -10.70 -9.93 9.93
CA ILE A 13 -10.09 -11.20 9.58
C ILE A 13 -9.50 -11.83 10.84
N LYS A 14 -9.93 -13.05 11.19
CA LYS A 14 -9.48 -13.71 12.43
C LYS A 14 -8.27 -14.62 12.27
N LYS A 15 -8.16 -15.33 11.15
CA LYS A 15 -7.04 -16.24 10.86
C LYS A 15 -6.66 -16.11 9.40
N GLU A 16 -7.51 -16.63 8.53
CA GLU A 16 -7.31 -16.64 7.10
C GLU A 16 -8.60 -16.22 6.40
N PHE A 17 -8.43 -15.57 5.27
CA PHE A 17 -9.53 -15.23 4.38
C PHE A 17 -9.03 -15.28 2.95
N GLN A 18 -9.74 -16.03 2.13
CA GLN A 18 -9.51 -16.09 0.69
C GLN A 18 -10.59 -15.28 -0.03
N TYR A 19 -10.13 -14.41 -0.91
CA TYR A 19 -10.97 -13.67 -1.83
C TYR A 19 -10.70 -14.16 -3.25
N THR A 20 -11.74 -14.56 -3.95
CA THR A 20 -11.64 -15.12 -5.31
C THR A 20 -12.32 -14.19 -6.31
N PHE A 21 -11.69 -14.02 -7.46
CA PHE A 21 -12.25 -13.29 -8.59
C PHE A 21 -11.78 -13.90 -9.89
N SER A 22 -12.48 -13.62 -10.99
CA SER A 22 -12.12 -14.11 -12.32
C SER A 22 -11.66 -12.98 -13.22
N VAL A 23 -10.66 -13.26 -14.04
CA VAL A 23 -10.23 -12.36 -15.12
C VAL A 23 -10.51 -13.04 -16.48
N GLU A 24 -11.11 -12.30 -17.38
CA GLU A 24 -11.53 -12.81 -18.68
C GLU A 24 -10.38 -12.96 -19.68
N LYS A 25 -9.29 -12.27 -19.47
CA LYS A 25 -8.11 -12.29 -20.37
C LYS A 25 -6.84 -12.13 -19.56
N SER A 26 -5.81 -12.84 -19.96
CA SER A 26 -4.46 -12.64 -19.40
C SER A 26 -3.97 -11.22 -19.67
N GLY A 27 -3.24 -10.63 -18.74
CA GLY A 27 -2.71 -9.28 -18.87
C GLY A 27 -2.30 -8.66 -17.55
N ILE A 28 -2.03 -7.36 -17.59
CA ILE A 28 -1.63 -6.61 -16.39
C ILE A 28 -2.88 -6.08 -15.70
N TYR A 29 -2.92 -6.28 -14.39
CA TYR A 29 -4.00 -5.86 -13.51
C TYR A 29 -3.45 -5.06 -12.34
N ALA A 30 -4.25 -4.11 -11.87
CA ALA A 30 -4.04 -3.42 -10.62
C ALA A 30 -5.05 -3.91 -9.59
N VAL A 31 -4.57 -4.36 -8.44
CA VAL A 31 -5.39 -4.78 -7.31
C VAL A 31 -5.13 -3.82 -6.16
N VAL A 32 -6.13 -3.08 -5.77
CA VAL A 32 -6.07 -2.14 -4.63
C VAL A 32 -6.70 -2.81 -3.42
N VAL A 33 -5.99 -2.81 -2.32
CA VAL A 33 -6.47 -3.37 -1.05
C VAL A 33 -6.31 -2.33 0.05
N SER A 34 -7.38 -2.06 0.77
CA SER A 34 -7.37 -1.18 1.93
C SER A 34 -7.63 -1.96 3.21
N ALA A 35 -6.78 -1.77 4.20
CA ALA A 35 -6.99 -2.37 5.51
C ALA A 35 -6.41 -1.52 6.65
N ARG A 36 -6.79 -1.89 7.87
CA ARG A 36 -6.35 -1.30 9.13
C ARG A 36 -5.86 -2.38 10.08
N ALA A 37 -4.82 -2.08 10.82
CA ALA A 37 -4.31 -2.96 11.86
C ALA A 37 -4.02 -2.14 13.12
N LYS A 38 -4.50 -2.61 14.28
CA LYS A 38 -4.35 -1.92 15.57
C LYS A 38 -3.15 -2.45 16.33
N SER A 39 -2.49 -1.55 17.06
CA SER A 39 -1.48 -1.97 18.02
C SER A 39 -2.11 -2.64 19.24
N TRP A 40 -1.32 -3.41 19.97
CA TRP A 40 -1.73 -4.06 21.20
C TRP A 40 -2.29 -3.07 22.24
N LEU A 41 -1.72 -1.86 22.35
CA LEU A 41 -2.22 -0.81 23.24
C LEU A 41 -3.66 -0.37 22.91
N GLN A 42 -4.02 -0.35 21.64
CA GLN A 42 -5.39 -0.03 21.20
C GLN A 42 -6.34 -1.20 21.44
N ASN A 43 -5.82 -2.43 21.42
CA ASN A 43 -6.59 -3.64 21.70
C ASN A 43 -6.83 -3.85 23.19
N LEU A 44 -5.96 -3.39 24.08
CA LEU A 44 -6.11 -3.42 25.53
C LEU A 44 -7.40 -2.72 26.03
N LYS A 45 -7.82 -1.64 25.37
CA LYS A 45 -9.08 -0.95 25.71
C LYS A 45 -10.34 -1.83 25.57
N LYS A 46 -10.23 -3.01 24.97
CA LYS A 46 -11.35 -3.93 24.73
C LYS A 46 -11.38 -5.14 25.65
N PHE A 47 -10.48 -5.27 26.61
CA PHE A 47 -10.39 -6.41 27.55
C PHE A 47 -10.32 -7.82 26.91
N ILE A 48 -10.12 -7.95 25.60
CA ILE A 48 -10.39 -9.19 24.86
C ILE A 48 -9.15 -9.85 24.25
N SER A 49 -8.04 -9.16 24.11
CA SER A 49 -6.87 -9.81 23.52
C SER A 49 -5.59 -9.49 24.27
N PHE A 50 -5.00 -10.53 24.79
CA PHE A 50 -3.72 -10.47 25.45
C PHE A 50 -2.62 -10.01 24.47
N PHE A 51 -2.05 -8.82 24.70
CA PHE A 51 -0.74 -8.36 24.24
C PHE A 51 -0.33 -8.59 22.77
N ASN A 52 -1.25 -8.68 21.84
CA ASN A 52 -0.90 -8.86 20.42
C ASN A 52 -1.37 -7.70 19.57
N ASP A 53 -0.48 -7.27 18.64
CA ASP A 53 -0.86 -6.39 17.55
C ASP A 53 -1.76 -7.13 16.55
N ASP A 54 -2.70 -6.41 15.95
CA ASP A 54 -3.37 -6.89 14.76
C ASP A 54 -2.39 -6.80 13.58
N ASN A 55 -2.28 -7.86 12.81
CA ASN A 55 -1.44 -7.87 11.62
C ASN A 55 -2.17 -8.59 10.49
N LEU A 56 -1.95 -8.15 9.26
CA LEU A 56 -2.50 -8.76 8.06
C LEU A 56 -1.40 -8.87 7.01
N ALA A 57 -1.23 -10.03 6.43
CA ALA A 57 -0.38 -10.25 5.27
C ALA A 57 -1.24 -10.68 4.07
N VAL A 58 -0.77 -10.40 2.87
CA VAL A 58 -1.49 -10.72 1.64
C VAL A 58 -0.59 -11.43 0.64
N ARG A 59 -1.15 -12.39 -0.09
CA ARG A 59 -0.54 -13.04 -1.24
C ARG A 59 -1.55 -13.10 -2.37
N VAL A 60 -1.13 -12.79 -3.57
CA VAL A 60 -1.98 -12.91 -4.77
C VAL A 60 -1.46 -14.08 -5.59
N ASN A 61 -2.29 -15.11 -5.79
CA ASN A 61 -1.93 -16.36 -6.48
C ASN A 61 -0.62 -16.97 -5.94
N ASN A 62 -0.43 -16.96 -4.64
CA ASN A 62 0.80 -17.38 -3.97
C ASN A 62 2.07 -16.58 -4.35
N VAL A 63 1.93 -15.48 -5.09
CA VAL A 63 3.04 -14.56 -5.31
C VAL A 63 3.33 -13.83 -4.00
N GLY A 64 4.52 -14.05 -3.47
CA GLY A 64 5.06 -13.29 -2.34
C GLY A 64 5.68 -11.99 -2.84
N PHE A 65 5.59 -10.95 -2.03
CA PHE A 65 6.24 -9.67 -2.31
C PHE A 65 7.56 -9.59 -1.54
N PRO A 66 8.55 -8.85 -2.06
CA PRO A 66 9.87 -8.81 -1.47
C PRO A 66 9.81 -8.32 -0.02
N LYS A 67 10.61 -8.96 0.82
CA LYS A 67 10.92 -8.49 2.16
C LYS A 67 12.20 -7.65 2.08
N LEU A 68 12.25 -6.55 2.81
CA LEU A 68 13.49 -5.82 2.98
C LEU A 68 14.50 -6.66 3.76
N SER A 69 15.78 -6.47 3.47
CA SER A 69 16.85 -7.14 4.22
C SER A 69 16.75 -6.80 5.72
N GLY A 70 16.66 -7.81 6.56
CA GLY A 70 16.51 -7.67 8.01
C GLY A 70 15.09 -7.87 8.55
N GLU A 71 14.08 -7.98 7.71
CA GLU A 71 12.72 -8.32 8.12
C GLU A 71 12.60 -9.81 8.44
N ARG A 72 12.13 -10.13 9.64
CA ARG A 72 12.14 -11.50 10.18
C ARG A 72 10.80 -12.22 10.13
N GLY A 73 9.70 -11.51 9.91
CA GLY A 73 8.35 -12.07 10.03
C GLY A 73 7.50 -11.95 8.77
N GLU A 74 6.47 -12.77 8.68
CA GLU A 74 5.47 -12.71 7.62
C GLU A 74 4.73 -11.36 7.59
N PHE A 75 4.58 -10.74 8.76
CA PHE A 75 3.87 -9.47 8.93
C PHE A 75 4.77 -8.24 8.88
N ASP A 76 6.05 -8.41 8.63
CA ASP A 76 7.01 -7.30 8.49
C ASP A 76 7.29 -6.95 7.02
N GLY A 77 6.79 -7.76 6.09
CA GLY A 77 6.94 -7.53 4.65
C GLY A 77 6.18 -6.31 4.14
N GLU A 78 6.57 -5.82 2.98
CA GLU A 78 5.95 -4.64 2.37
C GLU A 78 4.48 -4.85 1.99
N ALA A 79 4.08 -6.10 1.73
CA ALA A 79 2.70 -6.49 1.46
C ALA A 79 1.95 -6.88 2.75
N SER A 80 2.16 -6.13 3.83
CA SER A 80 1.53 -6.40 5.12
C SER A 80 1.05 -5.12 5.80
N TRP A 81 -0.01 -5.26 6.59
CA TRP A 81 -0.49 -4.23 7.52
C TRP A 81 -0.04 -4.62 8.92
N ASN A 82 0.89 -3.88 9.47
CA ASN A 82 1.46 -4.14 10.79
C ASN A 82 0.86 -3.18 11.82
N GLY A 83 0.17 -3.70 12.83
CA GLY A 83 -0.55 -2.90 13.80
C GLY A 83 0.33 -2.00 14.65
N ASN A 84 1.54 -2.42 14.96
CA ASN A 84 2.48 -1.58 15.70
C ASN A 84 2.93 -0.36 14.89
N LYS A 85 3.06 -0.51 13.56
CA LYS A 85 3.39 0.59 12.64
C LYS A 85 2.18 1.47 12.36
N LEU A 86 1.02 0.85 12.08
CA LEU A 86 -0.19 1.55 11.64
C LEU A 86 -0.99 2.19 12.76
N LYS A 87 -0.97 1.59 13.94
CA LYS A 87 -1.76 2.07 15.10
C LYS A 87 -3.22 2.35 14.76
N GLY A 88 -3.85 1.45 14.00
CA GLY A 88 -5.25 1.54 13.58
C GLY A 88 -5.51 2.45 12.38
N LEU A 89 -4.51 3.14 11.86
CA LEU A 89 -4.66 3.96 10.67
C LEU A 89 -4.77 3.10 9.41
N ARG A 90 -5.45 3.63 8.41
CA ARG A 90 -5.60 3.02 7.09
C ARG A 90 -4.27 2.97 6.35
N GLN A 91 -4.04 1.87 5.66
CA GLN A 91 -2.98 1.75 4.67
C GLN A 91 -3.53 1.08 3.42
N ILE A 92 -3.11 1.56 2.27
CA ILE A 92 -3.51 1.05 0.97
C ILE A 92 -2.32 0.41 0.29
N HIS A 93 -2.52 -0.79 -0.23
CA HIS A 93 -1.59 -1.46 -1.11
C HIS A 93 -2.18 -1.57 -2.51
N LEU A 94 -1.43 -1.10 -3.48
CA LEU A 94 -1.68 -1.28 -4.90
C LEU A 94 -0.72 -2.34 -5.44
N PHE A 95 -1.26 -3.47 -5.86
CA PHE A 95 -0.50 -4.53 -6.49
C PHE A 95 -0.65 -4.43 -8.00
N ILE A 96 0.46 -4.39 -8.72
CA ILE A 96 0.50 -4.45 -10.18
C ILE A 96 1.04 -5.83 -10.56
N LEU A 97 0.19 -6.63 -11.20
CA LEU A 97 0.43 -8.04 -11.42
C LEU A 97 0.09 -8.45 -12.84
N ASN A 98 0.86 -9.38 -13.40
CA ASN A 98 0.47 -10.08 -14.61
C ASN A 98 -0.36 -11.31 -14.20
N LEU A 99 -1.65 -11.27 -14.50
CA LEU A 99 -2.59 -12.34 -14.18
C LEU A 99 -2.95 -13.12 -15.45
N LYS A 100 -3.07 -14.44 -15.31
CA LYS A 100 -3.57 -15.32 -16.37
C LYS A 100 -5.10 -15.29 -16.37
N GLU A 101 -5.70 -15.54 -17.52
CA GLU A 101 -7.13 -15.78 -17.64
C GLU A 101 -7.61 -16.86 -16.69
N GLY A 102 -8.82 -16.68 -16.14
CA GLY A 102 -9.44 -17.61 -15.21
C GLY A 102 -9.51 -17.07 -13.78
N GLU A 103 -9.67 -18.00 -12.84
CA GLU A 103 -9.83 -17.71 -11.43
C GLU A 103 -8.51 -17.26 -10.78
N GLN A 104 -8.60 -16.24 -9.97
CA GLN A 104 -7.50 -15.65 -9.22
C GLN A 104 -7.86 -15.61 -7.72
N ASN A 105 -6.85 -15.78 -6.88
CA ASN A 105 -7.00 -15.84 -5.45
C ASN A 105 -6.16 -14.77 -4.74
N ILE A 106 -6.77 -14.04 -3.83
CA ILE A 106 -6.09 -13.18 -2.87
C ILE A 106 -6.22 -13.83 -1.50
N ASN A 107 -5.11 -14.28 -0.94
CA ASN A 107 -5.08 -14.95 0.35
C ASN A 107 -4.58 -13.97 1.40
N PHE A 108 -5.38 -13.76 2.43
CA PHE A 108 -5.07 -12.96 3.60
C PHE A 108 -4.79 -13.87 4.78
N VAL A 109 -3.66 -13.63 5.44
CA VAL A 109 -3.31 -14.28 6.70
C VAL A 109 -3.31 -13.23 7.80
N ALA A 110 -3.99 -13.48 8.89
CA ALA A 110 -4.16 -12.53 9.97
C ALA A 110 -3.61 -13.05 11.31
N LYS A 111 -3.06 -12.14 12.08
CA LYS A 111 -2.81 -12.27 13.51
C LYS A 111 -3.62 -11.20 14.22
N GLY A 112 -4.37 -11.56 15.26
CA GLY A 112 -5.36 -10.66 15.86
C GLY A 112 -6.62 -10.53 15.02
N GLU A 113 -7.22 -9.35 14.97
CA GLU A 113 -8.45 -9.05 14.22
C GLU A 113 -8.29 -7.80 13.34
N PRO A 114 -7.34 -7.76 12.37
CA PRO A 114 -7.21 -6.65 11.45
C PRO A 114 -8.51 -6.46 10.66
N PHE A 115 -8.74 -5.24 10.20
CA PHE A 115 -9.96 -4.85 9.51
C PHE A 115 -9.68 -4.64 8.03
N LEU A 116 -10.26 -5.47 7.18
CA LEU A 116 -10.20 -5.36 5.72
C LEU A 116 -11.39 -4.51 5.26
N GLU A 117 -11.10 -3.38 4.63
CA GLU A 117 -12.10 -2.40 4.22
C GLU A 117 -12.67 -2.72 2.85
N PHE A 118 -11.82 -2.69 1.81
CA PHE A 118 -12.26 -2.95 0.43
C PHE A 118 -11.16 -3.56 -0.43
N ILE A 119 -11.60 -4.12 -1.56
CA ILE A 119 -10.77 -4.56 -2.67
C ILE A 119 -11.30 -3.94 -3.95
N GLU A 120 -10.42 -3.36 -4.76
CA GLU A 120 -10.74 -2.90 -6.11
C GLU A 120 -9.80 -3.57 -7.11
N ILE A 121 -10.32 -3.99 -8.26
CA ILE A 121 -9.57 -4.67 -9.30
C ILE A 121 -9.78 -3.91 -10.61
N PHE A 122 -8.69 -3.55 -11.24
CA PHE A 122 -8.67 -2.83 -12.49
C PHE A 122 -7.88 -3.60 -13.53
N ARG A 123 -8.39 -3.62 -14.75
CA ARG A 123 -7.61 -4.08 -15.90
C ARG A 123 -6.84 -2.90 -16.51
N ILE A 124 -5.61 -3.17 -16.85
CA ILE A 124 -4.72 -2.20 -17.49
C ILE A 124 -4.69 -2.47 -18.98
N ASP A 125 -5.56 -1.78 -19.73
CA ASP A 125 -5.69 -1.98 -21.18
C ASP A 125 -4.68 -1.15 -22.00
N LYS A 126 -4.06 -0.16 -21.38
CA LYS A 126 -3.02 0.68 -21.98
C LYS A 126 -1.76 0.58 -21.14
N ASN A 127 -0.60 0.78 -21.74
CA ASN A 127 0.67 0.78 -21.04
C ASN A 127 0.83 1.92 -20.00
N LEU A 128 -0.28 2.52 -19.59
CA LEU A 128 -0.34 3.61 -18.62
C LEU A 128 -1.47 3.39 -17.64
N ILE A 129 -1.14 3.47 -16.34
CA ILE A 129 -2.08 3.55 -15.24
C ILE A 129 -1.96 4.95 -14.65
N SER A 130 -3.08 5.61 -14.43
CA SER A 130 -3.13 6.83 -13.62
C SER A 130 -3.96 6.53 -12.37
N ILE A 131 -3.36 6.71 -11.21
CA ILE A 131 -4.00 6.50 -9.92
C ILE A 131 -3.89 7.81 -9.15
N ASP A 132 -5.01 8.23 -8.63
CA ASP A 132 -5.10 9.39 -7.75
C ASP A 132 -5.29 8.89 -6.31
N PRO A 133 -4.23 8.86 -5.49
CA PRO A 133 -4.32 8.37 -4.12
C PRO A 133 -5.27 9.19 -3.24
N SER A 134 -5.51 10.45 -3.56
CA SER A 134 -6.40 11.32 -2.78
C SER A 134 -7.83 10.80 -2.70
N LYS A 135 -8.25 9.99 -3.67
CA LYS A 135 -9.57 9.35 -3.70
C LYS A 135 -9.79 8.28 -2.62
N TYR A 136 -8.74 7.86 -1.95
CA TYR A 136 -8.80 6.76 -0.98
C TYR A 136 -8.88 7.22 0.48
N ASN A 137 -9.23 8.48 0.75
CA ASN A 137 -9.31 9.02 2.12
C ASN A 137 -8.05 8.69 2.93
N ILE A 138 -6.96 9.29 2.55
CA ILE A 138 -5.66 9.07 3.16
C ILE A 138 -5.71 9.48 4.63
N GLU A 139 -5.21 8.61 5.49
CA GLU A 139 -4.97 8.91 6.88
C GLU A 139 -3.47 9.02 7.09
N ASP A 140 -3.01 10.22 7.30
CA ASP A 140 -1.61 10.45 7.59
C ASP A 140 -1.23 9.94 8.98
N GLY A 141 -0.06 9.40 9.07
CA GLY A 141 0.54 8.92 10.31
C GLY A 141 2.04 8.93 10.18
N ASN A 142 2.69 9.75 10.97
CA ASN A 142 4.13 9.87 11.03
C ASN A 142 4.82 8.49 10.98
N ARG A 143 5.77 8.29 10.09
CA ARG A 143 6.66 7.12 10.01
C ARG A 143 6.10 5.86 9.35
N ARG A 144 5.00 5.91 8.64
CA ARG A 144 4.49 4.80 7.84
C ARG A 144 4.15 5.21 6.41
N PRO A 145 4.31 4.34 5.43
CA PRO A 145 3.69 4.56 4.13
C PRO A 145 2.17 4.37 4.27
N TRP A 146 1.40 5.31 3.77
CA TRP A 146 -0.06 5.23 3.72
C TRP A 146 -0.59 4.65 2.42
N PHE A 147 0.24 4.69 1.37
CA PHE A 147 -0.04 4.12 0.06
C PHE A 147 1.23 3.45 -0.47
N ASN A 148 1.16 2.15 -0.75
CA ASN A 148 2.26 1.37 -1.28
C ASN A 148 1.94 0.88 -2.69
N VAL A 149 2.91 0.97 -3.59
CA VAL A 149 2.85 0.32 -4.89
C VAL A 149 3.78 -0.89 -4.86
N LEU A 150 3.21 -2.06 -5.11
CA LEU A 150 3.91 -3.34 -5.10
C LEU A 150 3.75 -4.01 -6.45
N THR A 151 4.84 -4.51 -6.99
CA THR A 151 4.86 -5.13 -8.32
C THR A 151 5.29 -6.57 -8.24
N GLY A 152 4.63 -7.44 -9.00
CA GLY A 152 4.99 -8.84 -9.07
C GLY A 152 4.67 -9.43 -10.45
N ASN A 153 5.58 -10.26 -10.97
CA ASN A 153 5.43 -10.95 -12.27
C ASN A 153 5.17 -10.00 -13.47
N VAL A 154 5.66 -8.79 -13.38
CA VAL A 154 5.61 -7.80 -14.46
C VAL A 154 7.03 -7.52 -14.94
N GLY A 155 7.17 -7.15 -16.20
CA GLY A 155 8.46 -6.79 -16.77
C GLY A 155 8.95 -5.41 -16.28
N ILE A 156 9.44 -4.59 -17.20
CA ILE A 156 9.87 -3.23 -16.88
C ILE A 156 8.66 -2.36 -16.61
N ILE A 157 8.64 -1.70 -15.47
CA ILE A 157 7.64 -0.69 -15.10
C ILE A 157 8.34 0.65 -14.98
N VAL A 158 7.70 1.67 -15.55
CA VAL A 158 8.07 3.07 -15.33
C VAL A 158 6.99 3.70 -14.47
N ILE A 159 7.36 4.17 -13.28
CA ILE A 159 6.47 4.87 -12.37
C ILE A 159 6.70 6.37 -12.53
N LYS A 160 5.67 7.08 -12.94
CA LYS A 160 5.67 8.53 -13.01
C LYS A 160 4.77 9.07 -11.92
N THR A 161 5.34 9.86 -11.02
CA THR A 161 4.61 10.45 -9.89
C THR A 161 4.63 11.95 -10.00
N MET A 162 3.48 12.56 -9.73
CA MET A 162 3.33 14.00 -9.62
C MET A 162 2.72 14.33 -8.27
N ALA A 163 3.32 15.24 -7.54
CA ALA A 163 2.82 15.70 -6.25
C ALA A 163 3.08 17.19 -6.07
N ALA A 164 2.29 17.80 -5.20
CA ALA A 164 2.51 19.15 -4.70
C ALA A 164 2.57 19.09 -3.16
N ALA A 165 3.36 19.96 -2.58
CA ALA A 165 3.45 20.13 -1.13
C ALA A 165 3.29 21.62 -0.80
N ASN A 166 2.50 21.92 0.23
CA ASN A 166 2.25 23.26 0.71
C ASN A 166 3.00 23.49 2.04
N ILE A 167 3.26 24.76 2.33
CA ILE A 167 3.69 25.19 3.66
C ILE A 167 2.43 25.60 4.42
N ASP A 168 2.08 24.88 5.45
CA ASP A 168 1.11 25.28 6.42
C ASP A 168 1.79 26.07 7.55
N SER A 169 1.25 27.18 7.89
CA SER A 169 1.78 28.38 8.48
C SER A 169 2.79 28.29 9.62
N ASP A 170 2.94 27.22 10.38
CA ASP A 170 3.69 27.35 11.61
C ASP A 170 4.72 26.27 11.97
N GLN A 171 4.59 25.04 11.63
CA GLN A 171 5.55 24.04 12.10
C GLN A 171 5.61 22.74 11.29
N ASP A 172 4.63 22.48 10.45
CA ASP A 172 4.56 21.23 9.68
C ASP A 172 4.37 21.53 8.20
N ASP A 173 5.42 21.35 7.45
CA ASP A 173 5.35 21.41 6.00
C ASP A 173 4.82 20.06 5.49
N ASP A 174 3.96 20.08 4.49
CA ASP A 174 3.57 18.87 3.78
C ASP A 174 4.78 18.21 3.12
N ASP A 175 5.15 17.04 3.57
CA ASP A 175 6.25 16.26 3.02
C ASP A 175 5.74 14.96 2.41
N LEU A 176 6.22 14.62 1.24
CA LEU A 176 5.92 13.37 0.57
C LEU A 176 7.19 12.60 0.22
N GLN A 177 7.26 11.37 0.62
CA GLN A 177 8.34 10.45 0.29
C GLN A 177 7.83 9.29 -0.56
N ILE A 178 8.61 8.92 -1.58
CA ILE A 178 8.31 7.77 -2.42
C ILE A 178 9.20 6.59 -2.05
N ARG A 179 8.57 5.43 -1.97
CA ARG A 179 9.24 4.14 -1.86
C ARG A 179 8.67 3.19 -2.89
N ILE A 180 9.53 2.47 -3.59
CA ILE A 180 9.13 1.43 -4.53
C ILE A 180 9.55 0.09 -3.94
N ASN A 181 8.61 -0.83 -3.78
CA ASN A 181 8.80 -2.12 -3.10
C ASN A 181 9.49 -1.95 -1.72
N GLY A 182 9.15 -0.88 -1.00
CA GLY A 182 9.72 -0.55 0.30
C GLY A 182 11.09 0.12 0.27
N ILE A 183 11.71 0.20 -0.88
CA ILE A 183 13.01 0.87 -1.07
C ILE A 183 12.76 2.36 -1.27
N ARG A 184 13.44 3.16 -0.46
CA ARG A 184 13.43 4.61 -0.61
C ARG A 184 14.19 4.99 -1.87
N GLU A 185 13.54 5.68 -2.78
CA GLU A 185 14.19 6.19 -3.96
C GLU A 185 15.11 7.37 -3.61
N GLN A 186 16.31 7.33 -4.12
CA GLN A 186 17.34 8.36 -3.91
C GLN A 186 17.72 8.95 -5.25
N ASN A 187 18.03 10.26 -5.25
CA ASN A 187 18.67 10.87 -6.39
C ASN A 187 20.16 10.45 -6.42
N ASN A 188 20.59 9.92 -7.54
CA ASN A 188 21.99 9.51 -7.75
C ASN A 188 22.96 10.69 -7.98
N ASP A 189 22.47 11.93 -7.95
CA ASP A 189 23.34 13.09 -8.02
C ASP A 189 24.09 13.25 -6.68
N PRO A 190 25.44 13.08 -6.65
CA PRO A 190 26.19 13.18 -5.41
C PRO A 190 26.22 14.59 -4.80
N LYS A 191 25.77 15.61 -5.54
CA LYS A 191 25.63 16.98 -5.04
C LYS A 191 24.23 17.25 -4.49
N ALA A 192 23.25 16.47 -4.87
CA ALA A 192 21.91 16.56 -4.33
C ALA A 192 21.80 15.60 -3.14
N HIS A 193 22.01 16.06 -1.95
CA HIS A 193 21.69 15.32 -0.72
C HIS A 193 20.18 15.03 -0.61
N GLN A 194 19.50 14.84 -1.75
CA GLN A 194 18.06 14.82 -1.83
C GLN A 194 17.58 13.41 -2.15
N TYR A 195 16.84 12.91 -1.24
CA TYR A 195 15.93 11.81 -1.48
C TYR A 195 14.84 12.28 -2.44
N TRP A 196 14.26 11.37 -3.20
CA TRP A 196 13.08 11.66 -3.98
C TRP A 196 11.90 11.89 -3.04
N PHE A 197 11.69 13.13 -2.63
CA PHE A 197 10.59 13.56 -1.80
C PHE A 197 10.13 14.97 -2.18
N TRP A 198 8.91 15.28 -1.83
CA TRP A 198 8.34 16.62 -1.93
C TRP A 198 8.36 17.24 -0.53
N CYS A 199 8.94 18.40 -0.40
CA CYS A 199 9.01 19.16 0.83
C CYS A 199 8.32 20.51 0.64
N GLY A 200 7.37 20.82 1.51
CA GLY A 200 6.58 22.06 1.44
C GLY A 200 7.43 23.33 1.41
N ARG A 201 8.52 23.35 2.18
CA ARG A 201 9.46 24.48 2.19
C ARG A 201 10.13 24.73 0.85
N ILE A 202 10.44 23.70 0.13
CA ILE A 202 11.12 23.79 -1.19
C ILE A 202 10.10 24.12 -2.28
N LEU A 203 8.96 23.45 -2.26
CA LEU A 203 8.00 23.49 -3.36
C LEU A 203 7.00 24.65 -3.26
N LYS A 204 6.64 25.11 -2.05
CA LYS A 204 5.66 26.19 -1.83
C LYS A 204 4.43 26.09 -2.74
N GLY A 205 3.78 24.94 -2.74
CA GLY A 205 2.61 24.69 -3.59
C GLY A 205 2.93 24.36 -5.06
N GLN A 206 4.19 24.32 -5.44
CA GLN A 206 4.55 23.86 -6.79
C GLN A 206 4.52 22.34 -6.89
N SER A 207 4.13 21.85 -8.06
CA SER A 207 4.19 20.42 -8.35
C SER A 207 5.57 20.02 -8.86
N LYS A 208 6.01 18.84 -8.48
CA LYS A 208 7.21 18.19 -9.02
C LYS A 208 6.82 16.86 -9.65
N THR A 209 7.34 16.59 -10.84
CA THR A 209 7.17 15.30 -11.50
C THR A 209 8.43 14.46 -11.33
N LEU A 210 8.25 13.21 -10.96
CA LEU A 210 9.26 12.17 -10.90
C LEU A 210 9.03 11.23 -12.08
N THR A 211 10.06 11.00 -12.84
CA THR A 211 10.02 10.11 -14.02
C THR A 211 10.97 8.94 -13.83
#